data_48bc5a27cd3359497d4ea4b2a3d6ae79
#
_entry.id   48bc5a27cd3359497d4ea4b2a3d6ae79
#
_cell.length_a   1.000
_cell.length_b   1.000
_cell.length_c   1.000
_cell.angle_alpha   90.00
_cell.angle_beta   90.00
_cell.angle_gamma   90.00
#
_symmetry.space_group_name_H-M   'P 1'
#
loop_
_entity.id
_entity.type
_entity.pdbx_description
1 polymer ?
#
loop_
_entity_poly.entity_id
_entity_poly.type
_entity_poly.pdbx_seq_one_letter_code
_entity_poly.pdbx_strand_id
1 'polypeptide(L)'
;MNWIHSILKKQRVLPEEWQLSQCLFGEHLLSSNPDKVVVLVESEKSAVIGSAIFPGYVWLATGGKSQMKEEKLRVLSGRTVLFFPDADGYAEWKQRAGSMTFCKVIVSDLIEKNATPEQKAAHIDIADWIVFQIRESKIMCTANHLVEAERILQRMIEKNPVLQKLIDDFDLVLVGASPIGKDETNPP
;
A
#
# COMPACT_ATOMS: atom_id res chain seq x y z
N MET A 1 21.69 11.15 6.01
CA MET A 1 21.33 11.43 4.61
C MET A 1 20.81 12.85 4.52
N ASN A 2 21.32 13.69 3.60
CA ASN A 2 20.86 15.06 3.45
C ASN A 2 19.99 15.17 2.18
N TRP A 3 18.80 15.77 2.33
CA TRP A 3 17.94 16.05 1.20
C TRP A 3 18.56 17.11 0.27
N ILE A 4 18.40 16.95 -1.04
CA ILE A 4 18.97 17.88 -2.05
C ILE A 4 18.55 19.33 -1.75
N HIS A 5 17.30 19.59 -1.44
CA HIS A 5 16.82 20.94 -1.11
C HIS A 5 17.51 21.54 0.11
N SER A 6 17.88 20.73 1.12
CA SER A 6 18.63 21.20 2.29
C SER A 6 20.06 21.62 1.91
N ILE A 7 20.68 20.92 0.96
CA ILE A 7 21.99 21.29 0.44
C ILE A 7 21.89 22.59 -0.37
N LEU A 8 20.90 22.69 -1.26
CA LEU A 8 20.66 23.87 -2.09
C LEU A 8 20.33 25.13 -1.27
N LYS A 9 19.58 24.98 -0.17
CA LYS A 9 19.38 26.09 0.79
C LYS A 9 20.68 26.53 1.45
N LYS A 10 21.51 25.59 1.93
CA LYS A 10 22.82 25.91 2.51
C LYS A 10 23.73 26.61 1.52
N GLN A 11 23.67 26.27 0.25
CA GLN A 11 24.43 26.89 -0.83
C GLN A 11 23.80 28.20 -1.33
N ARG A 12 22.69 28.64 -0.75
CA ARG A 12 21.93 29.83 -1.16
C ARG A 12 21.47 29.83 -2.61
N VAL A 13 21.28 28.64 -3.18
CA VAL A 13 20.71 28.43 -4.52
C VAL A 13 19.19 28.57 -4.49
N LEU A 14 18.56 28.13 -3.37
CA LEU A 14 17.13 28.31 -3.12
C LEU A 14 16.92 29.52 -2.20
N PRO A 15 15.86 30.32 -2.43
CA PRO A 15 15.45 31.41 -1.53
C PRO A 15 15.19 30.89 -0.11
N GLU A 16 15.34 31.76 0.91
CA GLU A 16 15.07 31.37 2.30
C GLU A 16 13.61 30.95 2.52
N GLU A 17 12.69 31.63 1.86
CA GLU A 17 11.24 31.37 1.89
C GLU A 17 10.83 30.10 1.14
N TRP A 18 11.72 29.50 0.37
CA TRP A 18 11.39 28.28 -0.40
C TRP A 18 11.02 27.14 0.55
N GLN A 19 9.89 26.50 0.30
CA GLN A 19 9.40 25.35 1.04
C GLN A 19 9.15 24.18 0.12
N LEU A 20 9.51 22.98 0.60
CA LEU A 20 9.19 21.74 -0.10
C LEU A 20 7.68 21.46 -0.01
N SER A 21 7.00 21.47 -1.13
CA SER A 21 5.63 20.98 -1.23
C SER A 21 5.64 19.54 -1.73
N GLN A 22 5.05 18.63 -0.98
CA GLN A 22 4.91 17.23 -1.34
C GLN A 22 3.44 16.92 -1.58
N CYS A 23 3.16 16.24 -2.70
CA CYS A 23 1.85 15.67 -2.97
C CYS A 23 1.69 14.28 -2.32
N LEU A 24 0.50 13.70 -2.41
CA LEU A 24 0.31 12.29 -2.05
C LEU A 24 1.01 11.39 -3.07
N PHE A 25 1.60 10.29 -2.61
CA PHE A 25 2.05 9.26 -3.52
C PHE A 25 0.84 8.72 -4.30
N GLY A 26 0.96 8.58 -5.61
CA GLY A 26 -0.14 8.13 -6.47
C GLY A 26 -1.18 9.20 -6.82
N GLU A 27 -1.04 10.46 -6.37
CA GLU A 27 -2.02 11.55 -6.56
C GLU A 27 -2.41 11.75 -8.03
N HIS A 28 -1.47 11.57 -8.96
CA HIS A 28 -1.70 11.67 -10.40
C HIS A 28 -2.77 10.71 -10.93
N LEU A 29 -3.04 9.61 -10.21
CA LEU A 29 -4.06 8.64 -10.60
C LEU A 29 -5.50 9.13 -10.36
N LEU A 30 -5.67 10.19 -9.56
CA LEU A 30 -6.99 10.72 -9.22
C LEU A 30 -7.73 11.27 -10.45
N SER A 31 -7.02 11.97 -11.33
CA SER A 31 -7.61 12.57 -12.53
C SER A 31 -8.16 11.54 -13.52
N SER A 32 -7.48 10.40 -13.63
CA SER A 32 -7.89 9.30 -14.51
C SER A 32 -8.96 8.39 -13.92
N ASN A 33 -9.29 8.54 -12.63
CA ASN A 33 -10.23 7.70 -11.92
C ASN A 33 -11.17 8.54 -11.04
N PRO A 34 -12.01 9.41 -11.62
CA PRO A 34 -12.83 10.37 -10.87
C PRO A 34 -13.83 9.69 -9.91
N ASP A 35 -14.38 8.55 -10.29
CA ASP A 35 -15.48 7.89 -9.57
C ASP A 35 -15.05 6.79 -8.61
N LYS A 36 -13.76 6.37 -8.67
CA LYS A 36 -13.27 5.31 -7.78
C LYS A 36 -13.13 5.82 -6.35
N VAL A 37 -13.45 4.96 -5.39
CA VAL A 37 -13.12 5.18 -3.99
C VAL A 37 -11.61 5.22 -3.83
N VAL A 38 -11.14 6.18 -3.05
CA VAL A 38 -9.72 6.34 -2.75
C VAL A 38 -9.39 5.56 -1.48
N VAL A 39 -8.30 4.81 -1.50
CA VAL A 39 -7.72 4.21 -0.29
C VAL A 39 -6.48 5.00 0.07
N LEU A 40 -6.40 5.48 1.31
CA LEU A 40 -5.26 6.22 1.83
C LEU A 40 -4.56 5.38 2.89
N VAL A 41 -3.26 5.17 2.69
CA VAL A 41 -2.35 4.44 3.59
C VAL A 41 -1.17 5.32 4.00
N GLU A 42 -0.36 4.87 4.93
CA GLU A 42 0.81 5.61 5.38
C GLU A 42 1.97 5.48 4.40
N SER A 43 2.32 4.26 4.01
CA SER A 43 3.51 3.95 3.21
C SER A 43 3.20 3.74 1.73
N GLU A 44 4.15 4.12 0.88
CA GLU A 44 4.12 3.87 -0.56
C GLU A 44 4.10 2.37 -0.87
N LYS A 45 4.80 1.55 -0.06
CA LYS A 45 4.78 0.09 -0.13
C LYS A 45 3.35 -0.43 -0.09
N SER A 46 2.58 0.02 0.89
CA SER A 46 1.19 -0.40 1.08
C SER A 46 0.28 0.06 -0.05
N ALA A 47 0.50 1.25 -0.61
CA ALA A 47 -0.24 1.73 -1.76
C ALA A 47 0.03 0.90 -3.01
N VAL A 48 1.29 0.54 -3.28
CA VAL A 48 1.66 -0.29 -4.44
C VAL A 48 1.07 -1.70 -4.32
N ILE A 49 1.26 -2.37 -3.17
CA ILE A 49 0.74 -3.73 -2.95
C ILE A 49 -0.79 -3.74 -3.01
N GLY A 50 -1.44 -2.77 -2.34
CA GLY A 50 -2.88 -2.64 -2.35
C GLY A 50 -3.44 -2.42 -3.76
N SER A 51 -2.80 -1.59 -4.58
CA SER A 51 -3.23 -1.33 -5.96
C SER A 51 -3.14 -2.56 -6.85
N ALA A 52 -2.13 -3.41 -6.64
CA ALA A 52 -1.95 -4.66 -7.39
C ALA A 52 -3.05 -5.67 -7.04
N ILE A 53 -3.43 -5.77 -5.77
CA ILE A 53 -4.40 -6.78 -5.29
C ILE A 53 -5.84 -6.31 -5.42
N PHE A 54 -6.08 -5.00 -5.20
CA PHE A 54 -7.41 -4.38 -5.25
C PHE A 54 -7.49 -3.23 -6.26
N PRO A 55 -7.42 -3.51 -7.58
CA PRO A 55 -7.37 -2.49 -8.63
C PRO A 55 -8.68 -1.70 -8.80
N GLY A 56 -9.75 -2.08 -8.09
CA GLY A 56 -11.02 -1.36 -8.06
C GLY A 56 -10.95 -0.01 -7.32
N TYR A 57 -9.88 0.26 -6.57
CA TYR A 57 -9.65 1.46 -5.79
C TYR A 57 -8.49 2.29 -6.34
N VAL A 58 -8.43 3.57 -5.98
CA VAL A 58 -7.23 4.38 -6.17
C VAL A 58 -6.45 4.38 -4.87
N TRP A 59 -5.26 3.81 -4.87
CA TRP A 59 -4.40 3.72 -3.70
C TRP A 59 -3.41 4.87 -3.66
N LEU A 60 -3.43 5.59 -2.55
CA LEU A 60 -2.55 6.74 -2.30
C LEU A 60 -1.82 6.54 -0.97
N ALA A 61 -0.62 7.16 -0.84
CA ALA A 61 0.06 7.18 0.44
C ALA A 61 0.41 8.60 0.89
N THR A 62 0.41 8.79 2.21
CA THR A 62 0.81 10.07 2.83
C THR A 62 2.32 10.27 2.82
N GLY A 63 3.11 9.19 2.83
CA GLY A 63 4.56 9.22 2.97
C GLY A 63 5.01 9.35 4.42
N GLY A 64 4.20 8.89 5.37
CA GLY A 64 4.48 8.84 6.80
C GLY A 64 3.42 9.53 7.66
N LYS A 65 3.34 9.14 8.95
CA LYS A 65 2.35 9.66 9.92
C LYS A 65 2.27 11.18 9.97
N SER A 66 3.42 11.85 10.03
CA SER A 66 3.51 13.31 10.11
C SER A 66 3.08 14.03 8.83
N GLN A 67 2.92 13.30 7.72
CA GLN A 67 2.61 13.84 6.41
C GLN A 67 1.11 13.94 6.11
N MET A 68 0.25 13.56 7.03
CA MET A 68 -1.21 13.72 6.94
C MET A 68 -1.63 15.17 7.23
N LYS A 69 -1.16 16.10 6.39
CA LYS A 69 -1.48 17.53 6.49
C LYS A 69 -2.74 17.84 5.71
N GLU A 70 -3.62 18.70 6.26
CA GLU A 70 -4.87 19.06 5.61
C GLU A 70 -4.67 19.63 4.20
N GLU A 71 -3.68 20.50 4.02
CA GLU A 71 -3.33 21.09 2.73
C GLU A 71 -3.06 20.01 1.66
N LYS A 72 -2.34 18.95 2.04
CA LYS A 72 -2.02 17.83 1.17
C LYS A 72 -3.25 16.96 0.88
N LEU A 73 -4.16 16.84 1.84
CA LEU A 73 -5.37 16.03 1.71
C LEU A 73 -6.50 16.74 0.98
N ARG A 74 -6.45 18.06 0.78
CA ARG A 74 -7.49 18.82 0.08
C ARG A 74 -7.71 18.40 -1.37
N VAL A 75 -6.74 17.75 -2.00
CA VAL A 75 -6.90 17.14 -3.33
C VAL A 75 -7.99 16.05 -3.35
N LEU A 76 -8.36 15.53 -2.18
CA LEU A 76 -9.40 14.51 -2.00
C LEU A 76 -10.81 15.10 -1.85
N SER A 77 -10.98 16.43 -2.02
CA SER A 77 -12.27 17.09 -1.87
C SER A 77 -13.34 16.45 -2.75
N GLY A 78 -14.53 16.22 -2.18
CA GLY A 78 -15.67 15.60 -2.85
C GLY A 78 -15.57 14.07 -3.02
N ARG A 79 -14.44 13.45 -2.64
CA ARG A 79 -14.23 12.01 -2.78
C ARG A 79 -14.72 11.21 -1.57
N THR A 80 -15.01 9.93 -1.80
CA THR A 80 -15.09 8.95 -0.73
C THR A 80 -13.71 8.35 -0.51
N VAL A 81 -13.19 8.44 0.71
CA VAL A 81 -11.84 8.02 1.09
C VAL A 81 -11.91 7.01 2.20
N LEU A 82 -11.26 5.88 1.99
CA LEU A 82 -11.10 4.81 2.98
C LEU A 82 -9.68 4.89 3.55
N PHE A 83 -9.57 5.20 4.83
CA PHE A 83 -8.31 5.23 5.56
C PHE A 83 -7.96 3.84 6.09
N PHE A 84 -6.75 3.37 5.79
CA PHE A 84 -6.17 2.17 6.40
C PHE A 84 -4.95 2.56 7.25
N PRO A 85 -5.18 2.91 8.52
CA PRO A 85 -4.07 3.17 9.44
C PRO A 85 -3.26 1.91 9.72
N ASP A 86 -1.97 2.10 9.99
CA ASP A 86 -1.11 1.06 10.52
C ASP A 86 -1.56 0.66 11.94
N ALA A 87 -1.04 -0.45 12.46
CA ALA A 87 -1.51 -1.05 13.72
C ALA A 87 -1.46 -0.12 14.95
N ASP A 88 -0.66 0.93 14.91
CA ASP A 88 -0.52 1.94 16.00
C ASP A 88 -1.15 3.31 15.64
N GLY A 89 -1.82 3.41 14.49
CA GLY A 89 -2.32 4.69 13.93
C GLY A 89 -3.82 4.91 14.06
N TYR A 90 -4.61 3.91 14.43
CA TYR A 90 -6.08 3.97 14.32
C TYR A 90 -6.72 5.15 15.05
N ALA A 91 -6.36 5.37 16.31
CA ALA A 91 -6.97 6.44 17.11
C ALA A 91 -6.66 7.83 16.55
N GLU A 92 -5.41 8.06 16.14
CA GLU A 92 -4.98 9.33 15.55
C GLU A 92 -5.68 9.59 14.21
N TRP A 93 -5.72 8.58 13.33
CA TRP A 93 -6.36 8.70 12.03
C TRP A 93 -7.87 8.91 12.15
N LYS A 94 -8.51 8.26 13.13
CA LYS A 94 -9.94 8.46 13.42
C LYS A 94 -10.22 9.88 13.91
N GLN A 95 -9.38 10.42 14.78
CA GLN A 95 -9.51 11.82 15.23
C GLN A 95 -9.36 12.79 14.06
N ARG A 96 -8.36 12.59 13.21
CA ARG A 96 -8.13 13.43 12.02
C ARG A 96 -9.28 13.35 11.02
N ALA A 97 -9.79 12.14 10.78
CA ALA A 97 -10.95 11.93 9.92
C ALA A 97 -12.18 12.74 10.38
N GLY A 98 -12.38 12.84 11.69
CA GLY A 98 -13.48 13.62 12.28
C GLY A 98 -13.42 15.12 12.00
N SER A 99 -12.24 15.67 11.73
CA SER A 99 -12.05 17.08 11.39
C SER A 99 -12.15 17.36 9.89
N MET A 100 -12.15 16.33 9.04
CA MET A 100 -12.19 16.48 7.58
C MET A 100 -13.63 16.61 7.07
N THR A 101 -14.01 17.81 6.66
CA THR A 101 -15.37 18.10 6.15
C THR A 101 -15.45 18.16 4.63
N PHE A 102 -14.31 18.18 3.94
CA PHE A 102 -14.22 18.37 2.49
C PHE A 102 -14.31 17.05 1.68
N CYS A 103 -14.24 15.89 2.35
CA CYS A 103 -14.42 14.58 1.75
C CYS A 103 -15.15 13.63 2.71
N LYS A 104 -15.72 12.54 2.16
CA LYS A 104 -16.35 11.51 2.99
C LYS A 104 -15.30 10.50 3.42
N VAL A 105 -14.92 10.49 4.70
CA VAL A 105 -13.90 9.58 5.23
C VAL A 105 -14.55 8.41 5.96
N ILE A 106 -14.03 7.21 5.70
CA ILE A 106 -14.32 5.97 6.41
C ILE A 106 -12.98 5.46 6.93
N VAL A 107 -12.84 5.24 8.23
CA VAL A 107 -11.60 4.72 8.82
C VAL A 107 -11.78 3.23 9.07
N SER A 108 -10.94 2.42 8.44
CA SER A 108 -10.93 0.97 8.63
C SER A 108 -10.36 0.61 10.00
N ASP A 109 -11.06 -0.21 10.73
CA ASP A 109 -10.62 -0.81 11.99
C ASP A 109 -10.11 -2.26 11.81
N LEU A 110 -9.85 -2.65 10.55
CA LEU A 110 -9.49 -4.02 10.19
C LEU A 110 -8.26 -4.49 10.97
N ILE A 111 -7.16 -3.74 10.91
CA ILE A 111 -5.91 -4.08 11.60
C ILE A 111 -6.10 -3.93 13.10
N GLU A 112 -6.75 -2.85 13.55
CA GLU A 112 -6.99 -2.62 14.97
C GLU A 112 -7.71 -3.79 15.66
N LYS A 113 -8.73 -4.37 15.00
CA LYS A 113 -9.52 -5.46 15.54
C LYS A 113 -8.89 -6.85 15.41
N ASN A 114 -8.10 -7.07 14.36
CA ASN A 114 -7.70 -8.42 13.99
C ASN A 114 -6.19 -8.69 14.17
N ALA A 115 -5.34 -7.67 14.30
CA ALA A 115 -3.92 -7.86 14.52
C ALA A 115 -3.64 -8.42 15.92
N THR A 116 -2.76 -9.42 16.00
CA THR A 116 -2.28 -9.97 17.28
C THR A 116 -1.44 -8.94 18.03
N PRO A 117 -1.22 -9.12 19.35
CA PRO A 117 -0.32 -8.23 20.10
C PRO A 117 1.08 -8.14 19.51
N GLU A 118 1.61 -9.25 18.99
CA GLU A 118 2.94 -9.31 18.35
C GLU A 118 2.95 -8.52 17.05
N GLN A 119 1.89 -8.62 16.24
CA GLN A 119 1.72 -7.86 15.01
C GLN A 119 1.58 -6.37 15.30
N LYS A 120 0.84 -5.99 16.34
CA LYS A 120 0.76 -4.58 16.79
C LYS A 120 2.11 -4.06 17.26
N ALA A 121 2.87 -4.84 18.02
CA ALA A 121 4.22 -4.49 18.45
C ALA A 121 5.21 -4.36 17.29
N ALA A 122 4.98 -5.10 16.20
CA ALA A 122 5.75 -5.01 14.96
C ALA A 122 5.28 -3.87 14.03
N HIS A 123 4.27 -3.07 14.43
CA HIS A 123 3.73 -1.95 13.66
C HIS A 123 3.34 -2.33 12.22
N ILE A 124 2.66 -3.49 12.07
CA ILE A 124 2.25 -3.95 10.74
C ILE A 124 1.32 -2.97 10.05
N ASP A 125 1.44 -2.90 8.74
CA ASP A 125 0.55 -2.15 7.87
C ASP A 125 -0.41 -3.08 7.10
N ILE A 126 -1.26 -2.49 6.26
CA ILE A 126 -2.24 -3.26 5.48
C ILE A 126 -1.57 -4.21 4.47
N ALA A 127 -0.39 -3.87 3.94
CA ALA A 127 0.34 -4.76 3.04
C ALA A 127 0.86 -6.00 3.78
N ASP A 128 1.42 -5.82 4.97
CA ASP A 128 1.88 -6.93 5.81
C ASP A 128 0.70 -7.83 6.21
N TRP A 129 -0.45 -7.22 6.55
CA TRP A 129 -1.69 -7.95 6.83
C TRP A 129 -2.15 -8.79 5.64
N ILE A 130 -2.21 -8.20 4.44
CA ILE A 130 -2.62 -8.91 3.23
C ILE A 130 -1.68 -10.08 2.94
N VAL A 131 -0.35 -9.84 2.99
CA VAL A 131 0.64 -10.89 2.75
C VAL A 131 0.52 -12.00 3.79
N PHE A 132 0.27 -11.66 5.05
CA PHE A 132 0.03 -12.64 6.11
C PHE A 132 -1.23 -13.47 5.82
N GLN A 133 -2.36 -12.84 5.47
CA GLN A 133 -3.60 -13.56 5.15
C GLN A 133 -3.43 -14.49 3.94
N ILE A 134 -2.68 -14.07 2.91
CA ILE A 134 -2.38 -14.92 1.75
C ILE A 134 -1.55 -16.15 2.18
N ARG A 135 -0.59 -15.98 3.07
CA ARG A 135 0.24 -17.09 3.59
C ARG A 135 -0.55 -18.05 4.47
N GLU A 136 -1.36 -17.52 5.39
CA GLU A 136 -2.17 -18.31 6.33
C GLU A 136 -3.35 -19.00 5.66
N SER A 137 -3.94 -18.37 4.64
CA SER A 137 -5.13 -18.91 3.96
C SER A 137 -4.85 -20.21 3.23
N LYS A 138 -3.61 -20.79 3.33
CA LYS A 138 -3.26 -22.08 2.71
C LYS A 138 -4.10 -22.31 1.46
N ILE A 139 -4.06 -21.33 0.54
CA ILE A 139 -4.57 -21.60 -0.79
C ILE A 139 -3.65 -22.69 -1.30
N MET A 140 -4.03 -23.93 -1.01
CA MET A 140 -3.48 -25.07 -1.70
C MET A 140 -3.81 -24.82 -3.16
N CYS A 141 -2.87 -24.13 -3.84
CA CYS A 141 -2.92 -24.01 -5.29
C CYS A 141 -2.85 -25.43 -5.83
N THR A 142 -4.00 -26.03 -6.04
CA THR A 142 -4.09 -27.18 -6.95
C THR A 142 -3.52 -26.71 -8.30
N ALA A 143 -3.01 -27.62 -9.11
CA ALA A 143 -2.46 -27.29 -10.43
C ALA A 143 -3.38 -26.37 -11.25
N ASN A 144 -4.71 -26.53 -11.09
CA ASN A 144 -5.72 -25.67 -11.72
C ASN A 144 -5.70 -24.21 -11.21
N HIS A 145 -5.38 -23.99 -9.95
CA HIS A 145 -5.26 -22.64 -9.38
C HIS A 145 -3.97 -21.94 -9.83
N LEU A 146 -2.89 -22.69 -10.07
CA LEU A 146 -1.65 -22.14 -10.65
C LEU A 146 -1.89 -21.64 -12.07
N VAL A 147 -2.56 -22.43 -12.90
CA VAL A 147 -2.93 -22.03 -14.28
C VAL A 147 -3.79 -20.78 -14.27
N GLU A 148 -4.76 -20.67 -13.36
CA GLU A 148 -5.61 -19.47 -13.25
C GLU A 148 -4.83 -18.28 -12.71
N ALA A 149 -3.92 -18.46 -11.75
CA ALA A 149 -3.05 -17.41 -11.24
C ALA A 149 -2.10 -16.87 -12.33
N GLU A 150 -1.51 -17.74 -13.13
CA GLU A 150 -0.70 -17.36 -14.29
C GLU A 150 -1.51 -16.56 -15.30
N ARG A 151 -2.75 -17.00 -15.57
CA ARG A 151 -3.66 -16.32 -16.49
C ARG A 151 -4.05 -14.92 -15.98
N ILE A 152 -4.28 -14.78 -14.68
CA ILE A 152 -4.55 -13.48 -14.04
C ILE A 152 -3.31 -12.59 -14.14
N LEU A 153 -2.12 -13.12 -13.81
CA LEU A 153 -0.86 -12.39 -13.91
C LEU A 153 -0.62 -11.92 -15.35
N GLN A 154 -0.83 -12.78 -16.34
CA GLN A 154 -0.67 -12.42 -17.75
C GLN A 154 -1.60 -11.27 -18.16
N ARG A 155 -2.87 -11.30 -17.74
CA ARG A 155 -3.81 -10.19 -17.97
C ARG A 155 -3.39 -8.89 -17.26
N MET A 156 -2.77 -9.00 -16.09
CA MET A 156 -2.25 -7.82 -15.37
C MET A 156 -1.06 -7.22 -16.12
N ILE A 157 -0.15 -8.04 -16.63
CA ILE A 157 1.00 -7.63 -17.45
C ILE A 157 0.53 -6.95 -18.74
N GLU A 158 -0.46 -7.51 -19.43
CA GLU A 158 -1.04 -6.92 -20.65
C GLU A 158 -1.61 -5.51 -20.38
N LYS A 159 -2.22 -5.31 -19.20
CA LYS A 159 -2.77 -4.00 -18.80
C LYS A 159 -1.71 -3.03 -18.26
N ASN A 160 -0.61 -3.54 -17.76
CA ASN A 160 0.46 -2.75 -17.17
C ASN A 160 1.83 -3.38 -17.46
N PRO A 161 2.46 -3.03 -18.60
CA PRO A 161 3.76 -3.58 -19.01
C PRO A 161 4.89 -3.34 -18.00
N VAL A 162 4.75 -2.34 -17.11
CA VAL A 162 5.74 -2.08 -16.04
C VAL A 162 5.82 -3.26 -15.07
N LEU A 163 4.73 -4.02 -14.92
CA LEU A 163 4.70 -5.20 -14.05
C LEU A 163 5.65 -6.30 -14.57
N GLN A 164 5.71 -6.51 -15.89
CA GLN A 164 6.67 -7.45 -16.48
C GLN A 164 8.11 -7.03 -16.17
N LYS A 165 8.41 -5.76 -16.33
CA LYS A 165 9.75 -5.25 -16.02
C LYS A 165 10.12 -5.46 -14.54
N LEU A 166 9.18 -5.26 -13.62
CA LEU A 166 9.41 -5.54 -12.19
C LEU A 166 9.66 -7.03 -11.93
N ILE A 167 8.91 -7.90 -12.60
CA ILE A 167 9.12 -9.36 -12.51
C ILE A 167 10.52 -9.71 -12.99
N ASP A 168 10.95 -9.17 -14.12
CA ASP A 168 12.26 -9.44 -14.73
C ASP A 168 13.40 -8.84 -13.89
N ASP A 169 13.26 -7.59 -13.44
CA ASP A 169 14.31 -6.87 -12.68
C ASP A 169 14.55 -7.48 -11.27
N PHE A 170 13.54 -8.11 -10.68
CA PHE A 170 13.60 -8.70 -9.34
C PHE A 170 13.57 -10.22 -9.33
N ASP A 171 13.66 -10.87 -10.50
CA ASP A 171 13.60 -12.33 -10.65
C ASP A 171 12.41 -12.94 -9.89
N LEU A 172 11.24 -12.31 -10.02
CA LEU A 172 10.05 -12.74 -9.30
C LEU A 172 9.44 -13.96 -9.97
N VAL A 173 9.35 -15.04 -9.24
CA VAL A 173 8.73 -16.27 -9.69
C VAL A 173 7.36 -16.44 -9.02
N LEU A 174 6.36 -16.84 -9.79
CA LEU A 174 5.06 -17.26 -9.27
C LEU A 174 5.28 -18.58 -8.50
N VAL A 175 5.40 -18.50 -7.19
CA VAL A 175 5.61 -19.68 -6.35
C VAL A 175 4.24 -20.31 -6.10
N GLY A 176 3.95 -21.38 -6.82
CA GLY A 176 2.93 -22.30 -6.39
C GLY A 176 3.34 -22.90 -5.04
N ALA A 177 2.39 -22.97 -4.09
CA ALA A 177 2.65 -23.70 -2.86
C ALA A 177 3.01 -25.14 -3.19
N SER A 178 4.30 -25.44 -3.23
CA SER A 178 4.75 -26.82 -3.16
C SER A 178 4.24 -27.39 -1.84
N PRO A 179 3.64 -28.59 -1.82
CA PRO A 179 3.36 -29.26 -0.58
C PRO A 179 4.73 -29.37 0.15
N ILE A 180 4.81 -28.73 1.32
CA ILE A 180 5.98 -28.84 2.21
C ILE A 180 6.23 -30.32 2.37
N GLY A 181 7.44 -30.74 1.98
CA GLY A 181 7.81 -32.11 1.80
C GLY A 181 7.43 -32.97 2.99
N LYS A 182 6.93 -34.13 2.68
CA LYS A 182 7.07 -35.28 3.55
C LYS A 182 8.57 -35.47 3.72
N ASP A 183 9.08 -35.20 4.91
CA ASP A 183 10.36 -35.71 5.36
C ASP A 183 10.34 -37.23 5.09
N GLU A 184 10.97 -37.64 4.02
CA GLU A 184 11.42 -39.00 3.89
C GLU A 184 12.62 -39.17 4.84
N THR A 185 12.31 -39.32 6.11
CA THR A 185 13.23 -39.96 7.03
C THR A 185 13.41 -41.39 6.57
N ASN A 186 14.50 -41.60 5.95
CA ASN A 186 15.01 -42.90 5.59
C ASN A 186 15.39 -43.70 6.84
N PRO A 187 14.97 -44.95 7.00
CA PRO A 187 15.63 -45.96 7.83
C PRO A 187 16.13 -47.11 6.96
N PRO A 188 16.85 -48.03 7.53
CA PRO A 188 18.26 -48.09 7.83
C PRO A 188 19.07 -48.68 6.71
#